data_31b1168d3c80d275db0dd40770d67ff9
#
_entry.id   31b1168d3c80d275db0dd40770d67ff9
#
_cell.length_a   1.000
_cell.length_b   1.000
_cell.length_c   1.000
_cell.angle_alpha   90.00
_cell.angle_beta   90.00
_cell.angle_gamma   90.00
#
_symmetry.space_group_name_H-M   'P 1'
#
loop_
_entity.id
_entity.type
_entity.pdbx_description
1 polymer ?
#
loop_
_entity_poly.entity_id
_entity_poly.type
_entity_poly.pdbx_seq_one_letter_code
_entity_poly.pdbx_strand_id
1 'polypeptide(L)'
;VEAAEAEPTPAQARDLLVARIVDLAVERRRMESTLLGDPVIIRFFARHEPFRQVMGRLYRLLMGDARGPDARVPAAMLTAAIGGAVMHPLVADLDDDTLRAQLLHLARRFLDLPD
;
A
#
# COMPACT_ATOMS: atom_id res chain seq x y z
N VAL A 1 -8.19 -6.32 -3.67
CA VAL A 1 -8.06 -6.01 -5.10
C VAL A 1 -9.34 -6.38 -5.84
N GLU A 2 -9.89 -7.55 -5.62
CA GLU A 2 -11.17 -7.93 -6.25
C GLU A 2 -12.30 -6.98 -5.85
N ALA A 3 -12.37 -6.60 -4.58
CA ALA A 3 -13.36 -5.65 -4.10
C ALA A 3 -13.21 -4.29 -4.79
N ALA A 4 -11.96 -3.81 -4.96
CA ALA A 4 -11.69 -2.55 -5.65
C ALA A 4 -12.10 -2.63 -7.13
N GLU A 5 -11.84 -3.76 -7.78
CA GLU A 5 -12.21 -3.96 -9.18
C GLU A 5 -13.72 -4.02 -9.40
N ALA A 6 -14.48 -4.41 -8.36
CA ALA A 6 -15.93 -4.49 -8.42
C ALA A 6 -16.65 -3.17 -8.12
N GLU A 7 -15.92 -2.14 -7.65
CA GLU A 7 -16.50 -0.86 -7.31
C GLU A 7 -17.06 -0.13 -8.52
N PRO A 8 -18.26 0.52 -8.40
CA PRO A 8 -18.92 1.15 -9.55
C PRO A 8 -18.28 2.45 -10.01
N THR A 9 -17.53 3.16 -9.16
CA THR A 9 -16.91 4.44 -9.53
C THR A 9 -15.40 4.38 -9.35
N PRO A 10 -14.64 5.11 -10.22
CA PRO A 10 -13.18 5.16 -10.08
C PRO A 10 -12.69 5.71 -8.73
N ALA A 11 -13.39 6.72 -8.19
CA ALA A 11 -13.01 7.29 -6.90
C ALA A 11 -13.20 6.29 -5.76
N GLN A 12 -14.31 5.55 -5.77
CA GLN A 12 -14.57 4.50 -4.78
C GLN A 12 -13.57 3.36 -4.90
N ALA A 13 -13.23 2.97 -6.13
CA ALA A 13 -12.24 1.94 -6.39
C ALA A 13 -10.86 2.35 -5.84
N ARG A 14 -10.46 3.60 -6.06
CA ARG A 14 -9.20 4.12 -5.55
C ARG A 14 -9.17 4.17 -4.02
N ASP A 15 -10.27 4.61 -3.40
CA ASP A 15 -10.36 4.67 -1.94
C ASP A 15 -10.22 3.28 -1.33
N LEU A 16 -10.93 2.30 -1.88
CA LEU A 16 -10.87 0.92 -1.42
C LEU A 16 -9.46 0.34 -1.61
N LEU A 17 -8.84 0.67 -2.74
CA LEU A 17 -7.48 0.23 -3.06
C LEU A 17 -6.47 0.81 -2.07
N VAL A 18 -6.57 2.10 -1.77
CA VAL A 18 -5.69 2.77 -0.82
C VAL A 18 -5.81 2.11 0.56
N ALA A 19 -7.03 1.83 1.00
CA ALA A 19 -7.25 1.14 2.26
C ALA A 19 -6.58 -0.24 2.26
N ARG A 20 -6.65 -0.96 1.15
CA ARG A 20 -6.03 -2.28 1.03
C ARG A 20 -4.49 -2.19 1.04
N ILE A 21 -3.92 -1.19 0.38
CA ILE A 21 -2.46 -0.98 0.38
C ILE A 21 -1.99 -0.69 1.82
N VAL A 22 -2.70 0.16 2.54
CA VAL A 22 -2.37 0.48 3.93
C VAL A 22 -2.45 -0.77 4.81
N ASP A 23 -3.51 -1.56 4.65
CA ASP A 23 -3.66 -2.80 5.41
C ASP A 23 -2.52 -3.78 5.16
N LEU A 24 -2.13 -3.95 3.91
CA LEU A 24 -1.02 -4.84 3.54
C LEU A 24 0.30 -4.34 4.14
N ALA A 25 0.53 -3.04 4.14
CA ALA A 25 1.74 -2.46 4.72
C ALA A 25 1.81 -2.68 6.23
N VAL A 26 0.70 -2.49 6.92
CA VAL A 26 0.63 -2.71 8.38
C VAL A 26 0.81 -4.19 8.71
N GLU A 27 0.21 -5.08 7.92
CA GLU A 27 0.41 -6.52 8.07
C GLU A 27 1.86 -6.91 7.87
N ARG A 28 2.52 -6.34 6.86
CA ARG A 28 3.93 -6.57 6.59
C ARG A 28 4.81 -6.13 7.77
N ARG A 29 4.53 -4.97 8.34
CA ARG A 29 5.22 -4.49 9.54
C ARG A 29 5.13 -5.52 10.66
N ARG A 30 3.93 -6.06 10.89
CA ARG A 30 3.68 -7.06 11.92
C ARG A 30 4.46 -8.35 11.64
N MET A 31 4.47 -8.80 10.39
CA MET A 31 5.22 -9.99 9.97
C MET A 31 6.71 -9.82 10.17
N GLU A 32 7.28 -8.70 9.75
CA GLU A 32 8.71 -8.44 9.89
C GLU A 32 9.10 -8.35 11.36
N SER A 33 8.24 -7.80 12.19
CA SER A 33 8.44 -7.76 13.63
C SER A 33 8.51 -9.18 14.23
N THR A 34 7.70 -10.11 13.71
CA THR A 34 7.66 -11.50 14.15
C THR A 34 8.84 -12.33 13.62
N LEU A 35 9.26 -12.04 12.38
CA LEU A 35 10.31 -12.78 11.68
C LEU A 35 11.67 -12.08 11.77
N LEU A 36 11.86 -11.29 12.79
CA LEU A 36 13.10 -10.54 13.01
C LEU A 36 14.34 -11.39 12.86
N GLY A 37 15.26 -10.93 12.01
CA GLY A 37 16.57 -11.56 11.85
C GLY A 37 16.65 -12.62 10.79
N ASP A 38 15.58 -12.89 10.02
CA ASP A 38 15.68 -13.84 8.91
C ASP A 38 15.52 -13.13 7.55
N PRO A 39 16.63 -12.61 7.00
CA PRO A 39 16.58 -11.93 5.68
C PRO A 39 16.21 -12.88 4.53
N VAL A 40 16.40 -14.18 4.69
CA VAL A 40 16.02 -15.16 3.66
C VAL A 40 14.51 -15.23 3.51
N ILE A 41 13.79 -15.30 4.61
CA ILE A 41 12.31 -15.31 4.61
C ILE A 41 11.77 -14.02 4.02
N ILE A 42 12.32 -12.88 4.41
CA ILE A 42 11.89 -11.58 3.90
C ILE A 42 12.08 -11.51 2.38
N ARG A 43 13.23 -11.96 1.89
CA ARG A 43 13.51 -12.00 0.45
C ARG A 43 12.57 -12.95 -0.29
N PHE A 44 12.26 -14.08 0.32
CA PHE A 44 11.34 -15.06 -0.27
C PHE A 44 9.99 -14.43 -0.52
N PHE A 45 9.41 -13.75 0.48
CA PHE A 45 8.11 -13.10 0.32
C PHE A 45 8.15 -11.98 -0.73
N ALA A 46 9.24 -11.20 -0.76
CA ALA A 46 9.38 -10.12 -1.72
C ALA A 46 9.44 -10.60 -3.17
N ARG A 47 9.89 -11.85 -3.39
CA ARG A 47 10.01 -12.46 -4.72
C ARG A 47 8.87 -13.42 -5.05
N HIS A 48 7.94 -13.62 -4.14
CA HIS A 48 6.85 -14.56 -4.33
C HIS A 48 5.92 -14.10 -5.45
N GLU A 49 5.65 -14.98 -6.42
CA GLU A 49 4.90 -14.61 -7.63
C GLU A 49 3.48 -14.12 -7.35
N PRO A 50 2.67 -14.74 -6.46
CA PRO A 50 1.36 -14.19 -6.12
C PRO A 50 1.39 -12.77 -5.58
N PHE A 51 2.40 -12.44 -4.77
CA PHE A 51 2.59 -11.08 -4.25
C PHE A 51 2.87 -10.10 -5.39
N ARG A 52 3.76 -10.48 -6.33
CA ARG A 52 4.10 -9.64 -7.47
C ARG A 52 2.89 -9.41 -8.38
N GLN A 53 2.06 -10.43 -8.59
CA GLN A 53 0.83 -10.32 -9.37
C GLN A 53 -0.16 -9.36 -8.72
N VAL A 54 -0.35 -9.47 -7.42
CA VAL A 54 -1.22 -8.56 -6.66
C VAL A 54 -0.71 -7.12 -6.79
N MET A 55 0.59 -6.90 -6.63
CA MET A 55 1.16 -5.56 -6.77
C MET A 55 0.97 -5.00 -8.17
N GLY A 56 1.12 -5.83 -9.20
CA GLY A 56 0.86 -5.41 -10.59
C GLY A 56 -0.59 -4.97 -10.80
N ARG A 57 -1.54 -5.71 -10.25
CA ARG A 57 -2.96 -5.35 -10.32
C ARG A 57 -3.25 -4.04 -9.56
N LEU A 58 -2.65 -3.88 -8.39
CA LEU A 58 -2.76 -2.65 -7.60
C LEU A 58 -2.28 -1.44 -8.39
N TYR A 59 -1.13 -1.55 -9.04
CA TYR A 59 -0.60 -0.45 -9.85
C TYR A 59 -1.51 -0.11 -11.03
N ARG A 60 -2.08 -1.11 -11.70
CA ARG A 60 -3.00 -0.88 -12.80
C ARG A 60 -4.27 -0.16 -12.35
N LEU A 61 -4.82 -0.55 -11.20
CA LEU A 61 -6.00 0.10 -10.64
C LEU A 61 -5.70 1.54 -10.22
N LEU A 62 -4.53 1.76 -9.64
CA LEU A 62 -4.13 3.08 -9.16
C LEU A 62 -3.91 4.05 -10.31
N MET A 63 -3.28 3.59 -11.38
CA MET A 63 -2.98 4.43 -12.55
C MET A 63 -4.13 4.50 -13.56
N GLY A 64 -5.05 3.55 -13.53
CA GLY A 64 -6.06 3.43 -14.56
C GLY A 64 -5.42 3.09 -15.91
N ASP A 65 -5.87 3.77 -16.97
CA ASP A 65 -5.32 3.57 -18.31
C ASP A 65 -4.09 4.44 -18.58
N ALA A 66 -3.75 5.34 -17.66
CA ALA A 66 -2.61 6.24 -17.84
C ALA A 66 -1.29 5.47 -17.73
N ARG A 67 -0.35 5.78 -18.63
CA ARG A 67 0.97 5.13 -18.68
C ARG A 67 2.12 6.13 -18.61
N GLY A 68 1.82 7.42 -18.60
CA GLY A 68 2.81 8.48 -18.62
C GLY A 68 3.45 8.72 -17.24
N PRO A 69 4.54 9.51 -17.21
CA PRO A 69 5.23 9.82 -15.95
C PRO A 69 4.34 10.51 -14.93
N ASP A 70 3.38 11.30 -15.37
CA ASP A 70 2.45 12.02 -14.51
C ASP A 70 1.50 11.11 -13.72
N ALA A 71 1.30 9.87 -14.17
CA ALA A 71 0.56 8.84 -13.44
C ALA A 71 1.49 7.89 -12.69
N ARG A 72 2.61 7.54 -13.30
CA ARG A 72 3.55 6.54 -12.76
C ARG A 72 4.30 7.05 -11.54
N VAL A 73 4.74 8.30 -11.57
CA VAL A 73 5.54 8.86 -10.47
C VAL A 73 4.71 9.02 -9.19
N PRO A 74 3.50 9.62 -9.25
CA PRO A 74 2.67 9.68 -8.03
C PRO A 74 2.33 8.30 -7.47
N ALA A 75 2.04 7.32 -8.31
CA ALA A 75 1.76 5.96 -7.86
C ALA A 75 2.97 5.35 -7.14
N ALA A 76 4.16 5.53 -7.71
CA ALA A 76 5.39 5.04 -7.12
C ALA A 76 5.70 5.74 -5.79
N MET A 77 5.51 7.06 -5.73
CA MET A 77 5.72 7.83 -4.51
C MET A 77 4.77 7.39 -3.40
N LEU A 78 3.51 7.22 -3.71
CA LEU A 78 2.51 6.83 -2.72
C LEU A 78 2.79 5.45 -2.15
N THR A 79 3.03 4.47 -3.01
CA THR A 79 3.28 3.10 -2.57
C THR A 79 4.59 2.99 -1.81
N ALA A 80 5.63 3.68 -2.25
CA ALA A 80 6.92 3.70 -1.55
C ALA A 80 6.81 4.41 -0.19
N ALA A 81 6.07 5.51 -0.12
CA ALA A 81 5.90 6.26 1.12
C ALA A 81 5.16 5.40 2.17
N ILE A 82 4.09 4.73 1.78
CA ILE A 82 3.34 3.86 2.69
C ILE A 82 4.23 2.70 3.15
N GLY A 83 4.87 2.01 2.22
CA GLY A 83 5.73 0.87 2.52
C GLY A 83 6.92 1.22 3.40
N GLY A 84 7.54 2.37 3.15
CA GLY A 84 8.66 2.86 3.94
C GLY A 84 8.23 3.42 5.30
N ALA A 85 7.08 4.07 5.36
CA ALA A 85 6.60 4.68 6.60
C ALA A 85 6.33 3.65 7.70
N VAL A 86 5.77 2.50 7.34
CA VAL A 86 5.44 1.47 8.35
C VAL A 86 6.68 0.87 9.01
N MET A 87 7.81 0.95 8.33
CA MET A 87 9.09 0.44 8.84
C MET A 87 9.99 1.52 9.42
N HIS A 88 9.53 2.76 9.43
CA HIS A 88 10.35 3.88 9.87
C HIS A 88 10.46 3.94 11.39
N PRO A 89 11.64 4.24 11.94
CA PRO A 89 11.82 4.32 13.39
C PRO A 89 10.90 5.32 14.10
N LEU A 90 10.48 6.38 13.40
CA LEU A 90 9.60 7.40 14.00
C LEU A 90 8.21 6.85 14.35
N VAL A 91 7.80 5.73 13.77
CA VAL A 91 6.48 5.15 14.02
C VAL A 91 6.55 3.82 14.76
N ALA A 92 7.75 3.42 15.20
CA ALA A 92 7.95 2.10 15.79
C ALA A 92 7.14 1.89 17.06
N ASP A 93 6.86 2.96 17.83
CA ASP A 93 6.11 2.89 19.08
C ASP A 93 4.60 3.10 18.91
N LEU A 94 4.13 3.39 17.70
CA LEU A 94 2.71 3.56 17.43
C LEU A 94 2.02 2.21 17.29
N ASP A 95 0.79 2.10 17.81
CA ASP A 95 -0.01 0.90 17.58
C ASP A 95 -0.50 0.85 16.13
N ASP A 96 -0.90 -0.34 15.69
CA ASP A 96 -1.30 -0.57 14.30
C ASP A 96 -2.53 0.25 13.90
N ASP A 97 -3.49 0.43 14.79
CA ASP A 97 -4.72 1.19 14.50
C ASP A 97 -4.42 2.67 14.30
N THR A 98 -3.58 3.25 15.14
CA THR A 98 -3.15 4.65 15.01
C THR A 98 -2.38 4.85 13.72
N LEU A 99 -1.43 3.97 13.44
CA LEU A 99 -0.62 4.04 12.21
C LEU A 99 -1.49 3.91 10.97
N ARG A 100 -2.40 2.95 10.96
CA ARG A 100 -3.33 2.74 9.85
C ARG A 100 -4.17 3.99 9.59
N ALA A 101 -4.75 4.58 10.64
CA ALA A 101 -5.60 5.76 10.51
C ALA A 101 -4.84 6.93 9.92
N GLN A 102 -3.61 7.17 10.37
CA GLN A 102 -2.78 8.26 9.86
C GLN A 102 -2.36 8.03 8.42
N LEU A 103 -1.94 6.81 8.09
CA LEU A 103 -1.54 6.48 6.72
C LEU A 103 -2.72 6.64 5.76
N LEU A 104 -3.89 6.18 6.16
CA LEU A 104 -5.09 6.27 5.32
C LEU A 104 -5.50 7.72 5.09
N HIS A 105 -5.47 8.53 6.15
CA HIS A 105 -5.78 9.96 6.06
C HIS A 105 -4.84 10.67 5.07
N LEU A 106 -3.53 10.46 5.22
CA LEU A 106 -2.54 11.11 4.36
C LEU A 106 -2.59 10.61 2.92
N ALA A 107 -2.82 9.31 2.72
CA ALA A 107 -2.94 8.73 1.39
C ALA A 107 -4.17 9.30 0.65
N ARG A 108 -5.29 9.46 1.34
CA ARG A 108 -6.50 10.07 0.76
C ARG A 108 -6.24 11.52 0.36
N ARG A 109 -5.54 12.27 1.21
CA ARG A 109 -5.18 13.65 0.88
C ARG A 109 -4.24 13.71 -0.33
N PHE A 110 -3.29 12.79 -0.40
CA PHE A 110 -2.37 12.70 -1.53
C PHE A 110 -3.11 12.48 -2.86
N LEU A 111 -4.12 11.63 -2.84
CA LEU A 111 -4.93 11.33 -4.02
C LEU A 111 -6.12 12.28 -4.20
N ASP A 112 -6.26 13.26 -3.33
CA ASP A 112 -7.38 14.21 -3.33
C ASP A 112 -8.74 13.50 -3.20
N LEU A 113 -8.78 12.48 -2.34
CA LEU A 113 -10.00 11.74 -2.03
C LEU A 113 -10.64 12.28 -0.75
N PRO A 114 -11.99 12.19 -0.62
CA PRO A 114 -12.64 12.59 0.63
C PRO A 114 -12.26 11.64 1.77
N ASP A 115 -12.17 12.22 2.97
CA ASP A 115 -12.01 11.45 4.18
C ASP A 115 -13.38 10.85 4.58
#